data_65d3685133a3ce107095020269e65e36
#
_entry.id   65d3685133a3ce107095020269e65e36
#
_cell.length_a   1.000
_cell.length_b   1.000
_cell.length_c   1.000
_cell.angle_alpha   90.00
_cell.angle_beta   90.00
_cell.angle_gamma   90.00
#
_symmetry.space_group_name_H-M   'P 1'
#
loop_
_entity.id
_entity.type
_entity.pdbx_description
1 polymer ?
#
loop_
_entity_poly.entity_id
_entity_poly.type
_entity_poly.pdbx_seq_one_letter_code
_entity_poly.pdbx_strand_id
1 'polypeptide(L)'
;QTYLVGGAIRDRLLGLPAPYEKDWVVVNGTPDQLKSKGYKKVGKSFPVFIDPETGEEYALARRERKTSSGYHGFAFDAGPGITLEEDLSRRDLTINAIAEDENGNLVDPFGGQDDLKDRVLRHVSEAFREDPLRVLRIARFKAKLSQFDFIIADETNNLVQMIVDSGELSSLVPERTWLETEKVLKAQDFNEYFITLINLNAFNQIYPNLKDLDSVFFSNHIILESARKDYSQEIRFSSIFYSLMRRGEKDIKYRLESMQENMRFANNYKRLPLMLNNSLSLFDEDISKFNADHQLAIIESIDAIRNPENLDQISKLIMLDHSSDFTQKIAVLKKSLIDAKNITINNLDESKLAGNEIAKRIRELRLKAIQSNQ
;
A
#
# COMPACT_ATOMS: atom_id res chain seq x y z
N GLN A 1 24.25 7.44 -24.88
CA GLN A 1 23.25 6.46 -25.25
C GLN A 1 22.15 6.40 -24.18
N THR A 2 20.91 6.20 -24.61
CA THR A 2 19.74 6.14 -23.71
C THR A 2 19.07 4.78 -23.90
N TYR A 3 18.70 4.16 -22.79
CA TYR A 3 18.06 2.85 -22.78
C TYR A 3 16.78 2.90 -21.92
N LEU A 4 15.68 2.36 -22.43
CA LEU A 4 14.53 2.01 -21.62
C LEU A 4 14.93 0.85 -20.71
N VAL A 5 14.51 0.83 -19.43
CA VAL A 5 14.95 -0.22 -18.50
C VAL A 5 13.82 -0.68 -17.56
N GLY A 6 13.95 -1.89 -17.08
CA GLY A 6 13.20 -2.38 -15.92
C GLY A 6 11.73 -2.70 -16.17
N GLY A 7 10.85 -2.09 -15.36
CA GLY A 7 9.44 -2.47 -15.26
C GLY A 7 8.66 -2.44 -16.55
N ALA A 8 8.87 -1.44 -17.40
CA ALA A 8 8.17 -1.30 -18.68
C ALA A 8 8.45 -2.48 -19.64
N ILE A 9 9.72 -2.91 -19.70
CA ILE A 9 10.12 -4.03 -20.56
C ILE A 9 9.56 -5.34 -20.03
N ARG A 10 9.72 -5.58 -18.72
CA ARG A 10 9.16 -6.76 -18.05
C ARG A 10 7.66 -6.87 -18.28
N ASP A 11 6.91 -5.82 -18.01
CA ASP A 11 5.44 -5.82 -18.09
C ASP A 11 4.98 -6.04 -19.55
N ARG A 12 5.69 -5.47 -20.54
CA ARG A 12 5.45 -5.71 -21.96
C ARG A 12 5.75 -7.17 -22.37
N LEU A 13 6.86 -7.73 -21.92
CA LEU A 13 7.24 -9.12 -22.22
C LEU A 13 6.28 -10.14 -21.59
N LEU A 14 5.65 -9.77 -20.48
CA LEU A 14 4.59 -10.57 -19.84
C LEU A 14 3.22 -10.37 -20.49
N GLY A 15 3.08 -9.49 -21.47
CA GLY A 15 1.81 -9.19 -22.13
C GLY A 15 0.82 -8.41 -21.26
N LEU A 16 1.30 -7.71 -20.24
CA LEU A 16 0.46 -6.84 -19.42
C LEU A 16 -0.02 -5.62 -20.24
N PRO A 17 -1.20 -5.06 -19.93
CA PRO A 17 -1.72 -3.93 -20.70
C PRO A 17 -0.92 -2.64 -20.47
N ALA A 18 -0.77 -1.85 -21.55
CA ALA A 18 -0.27 -0.47 -21.46
C ALA A 18 -1.32 0.47 -20.78
N PRO A 19 -0.92 1.67 -20.28
CA PRO A 19 0.42 2.26 -20.44
C PRO A 19 1.43 1.70 -19.44
N TYR A 20 2.71 1.69 -19.85
CA TYR A 20 3.83 1.30 -18.99
C TYR A 20 4.49 2.55 -18.41
N GLU A 21 4.86 2.49 -17.14
CA GLU A 21 5.71 3.49 -16.48
C GLU A 21 7.14 3.29 -16.99
N LYS A 22 7.67 4.29 -17.70
CA LYS A 22 8.97 4.18 -18.38
C LYS A 22 10.06 4.87 -17.58
N ASP A 23 11.12 4.10 -17.30
CA ASP A 23 12.35 4.54 -16.70
C ASP A 23 13.48 4.46 -17.73
N TRP A 24 14.28 5.51 -17.82
CA TRP A 24 15.37 5.60 -18.78
C TRP A 24 16.73 5.69 -18.10
N VAL A 25 17.72 4.94 -18.61
CA VAL A 25 19.11 5.05 -18.20
C VAL A 25 19.93 5.71 -19.29
N VAL A 26 20.69 6.73 -18.92
CA VAL A 26 21.59 7.47 -19.81
C VAL A 26 23.04 7.07 -19.52
N VAL A 27 23.65 6.32 -20.44
CA VAL A 27 25.04 5.88 -20.38
C VAL A 27 25.94 6.93 -21.00
N ASN A 28 27.09 7.22 -20.36
CA ASN A 28 28.03 8.25 -20.74
C ASN A 28 27.43 9.68 -20.83
N GLY A 29 26.35 9.93 -20.09
CA GLY A 29 25.75 11.25 -19.97
C GLY A 29 26.28 12.04 -18.78
N THR A 30 26.04 13.35 -18.79
CA THR A 30 26.32 14.23 -17.66
C THR A 30 25.05 14.97 -17.20
N PRO A 31 24.98 15.41 -15.92
CA PRO A 31 23.87 16.21 -15.43
C PRO A 31 23.61 17.48 -16.26
N ASP A 32 24.70 18.12 -16.74
CA ASP A 32 24.58 19.37 -17.49
C ASP A 32 24.04 19.15 -18.91
N GLN A 33 24.35 18.00 -19.52
CA GLN A 33 23.73 17.62 -20.81
C GLN A 33 22.20 17.42 -20.67
N LEU A 34 21.73 16.80 -19.60
CA LEU A 34 20.30 16.63 -19.38
C LEU A 34 19.61 17.97 -19.08
N LYS A 35 20.22 18.82 -18.24
CA LYS A 35 19.71 20.16 -17.98
C LYS A 35 19.66 21.02 -19.24
N SER A 36 20.68 20.98 -20.11
CA SER A 36 20.71 21.76 -21.34
C SER A 36 19.62 21.33 -22.34
N LYS A 37 19.13 20.09 -22.24
CA LYS A 37 17.96 19.57 -22.97
C LYS A 37 16.61 19.92 -22.31
N GLY A 38 16.60 20.69 -21.21
CA GLY A 38 15.39 21.12 -20.52
C GLY A 38 14.86 20.17 -19.46
N TYR A 39 15.55 19.03 -19.18
CA TYR A 39 15.13 18.10 -18.16
C TYR A 39 15.25 18.69 -16.75
N LYS A 40 14.25 18.46 -15.91
CA LYS A 40 14.19 18.98 -14.54
C LYS A 40 14.80 17.98 -13.56
N LYS A 41 15.85 18.40 -12.84
CA LYS A 41 16.45 17.57 -11.80
C LYS A 41 15.54 17.45 -10.60
N VAL A 42 15.30 16.21 -10.15
CA VAL A 42 14.59 15.86 -8.90
C VAL A 42 15.47 14.93 -8.04
N GLY A 43 15.17 14.86 -6.74
CA GLY A 43 15.94 14.06 -5.79
C GLY A 43 17.18 14.76 -5.24
N LYS A 44 17.46 14.51 -3.95
CA LYS A 44 18.59 15.10 -3.22
C LYS A 44 19.85 14.22 -3.29
N SER A 45 19.70 12.93 -3.06
CA SER A 45 20.82 11.99 -2.93
C SER A 45 21.29 11.45 -4.28
N PHE A 46 20.39 11.19 -5.19
CA PHE A 46 20.69 10.79 -6.55
C PHE A 46 19.83 11.59 -7.54
N PRO A 47 20.45 12.23 -8.54
CA PRO A 47 19.71 13.04 -9.49
C PRO A 47 18.96 12.17 -10.49
N VAL A 48 17.64 12.17 -10.39
CA VAL A 48 16.72 11.76 -11.45
C VAL A 48 16.33 13.03 -12.20
N PHE A 49 16.14 12.93 -13.49
CA PHE A 49 15.74 14.02 -14.36
C PHE A 49 14.40 13.69 -14.99
N ILE A 50 13.45 14.61 -14.88
CA ILE A 50 12.11 14.46 -15.45
C ILE A 50 12.08 15.20 -16.79
N ASP A 51 11.64 14.50 -17.83
CA ASP A 51 11.31 15.10 -19.11
C ASP A 51 10.06 15.98 -18.93
N PRO A 52 10.13 17.31 -19.21
CA PRO A 52 8.98 18.20 -19.00
C PRO A 52 7.82 17.96 -19.97
N GLU A 53 8.04 17.28 -21.10
CA GLU A 53 7.03 17.02 -22.11
C GLU A 53 6.28 15.70 -21.83
N THR A 54 7.01 14.65 -21.47
CA THR A 54 6.44 13.31 -21.29
C THR A 54 6.21 12.95 -19.82
N GLY A 55 6.91 13.61 -18.89
CA GLY A 55 6.93 13.25 -17.47
C GLY A 55 7.76 12.00 -17.17
N GLU A 56 8.43 11.40 -18.15
CA GLU A 56 9.23 10.20 -17.98
C GLU A 56 10.53 10.48 -17.22
N GLU A 57 11.01 9.48 -16.47
CA GLU A 57 12.19 9.58 -15.61
C GLU A 57 13.47 9.15 -16.32
N TYR A 58 14.50 9.98 -16.23
CA TYR A 58 15.83 9.73 -16.79
C TYR A 58 16.86 9.74 -15.68
N ALA A 59 17.63 8.67 -15.54
CA ALA A 59 18.72 8.55 -14.59
C ALA A 59 20.04 8.34 -15.33
N LEU A 60 21.13 8.92 -14.81
CA LEU A 60 22.45 8.57 -15.33
C LEU A 60 22.83 7.14 -14.89
N ALA A 61 23.53 6.41 -15.77
CA ALA A 61 24.13 5.13 -15.38
C ALA A 61 25.02 5.33 -14.16
N ARG A 62 24.93 4.43 -13.19
CA ARG A 62 25.66 4.56 -11.92
C ARG A 62 26.16 3.24 -11.37
N ARG A 63 27.21 3.34 -10.59
CA ARG A 63 27.73 2.28 -9.73
C ARG A 63 27.44 2.64 -8.28
N GLU A 64 26.97 1.68 -7.50
CA GLU A 64 26.75 1.84 -6.06
C GLU A 64 27.85 1.11 -5.29
N ARG A 65 28.34 1.73 -4.20
CA ARG A 65 29.27 1.09 -3.28
C ARG A 65 28.76 1.27 -1.86
N LYS A 66 28.63 0.18 -1.12
CA LYS A 66 28.32 0.24 0.31
C LYS A 66 29.57 0.74 1.05
N THR A 67 29.44 1.85 1.76
CA THR A 67 30.52 2.46 2.56
C THR A 67 30.33 2.28 4.06
N SER A 68 29.08 2.02 4.51
CA SER A 68 28.73 1.71 5.90
C SER A 68 27.36 1.00 5.97
N SER A 69 26.97 0.56 7.16
CA SER A 69 25.64 -0.04 7.37
C SER A 69 24.52 1.01 7.25
N GLY A 70 23.35 0.62 6.74
CA GLY A 70 22.14 1.44 6.65
C GLY A 70 22.03 2.31 5.39
N TYR A 71 20.92 3.04 5.28
CA TYR A 71 20.52 3.80 4.09
C TYR A 71 21.50 4.89 3.64
N HIS A 72 22.21 5.54 4.57
CA HIS A 72 23.23 6.57 4.27
C HIS A 72 24.61 6.00 3.96
N GLY A 73 24.75 4.67 3.98
CA GLY A 73 26.00 3.96 3.76
C GLY A 73 26.34 3.68 2.29
N PHE A 74 25.74 4.41 1.34
CA PHE A 74 26.04 4.24 -0.08
C PHE A 74 26.74 5.46 -0.65
N ALA A 75 27.88 5.23 -1.29
CA ALA A 75 28.49 6.17 -2.21
C ALA A 75 28.02 5.84 -3.63
N PHE A 76 27.58 6.85 -4.35
CA PHE A 76 27.14 6.74 -5.73
C PHE A 76 28.22 7.35 -6.63
N ASP A 77 28.69 6.57 -7.58
CA ASP A 77 29.49 7.05 -8.67
C ASP A 77 28.62 7.06 -9.93
N ALA A 78 28.40 8.23 -10.52
CA ALA A 78 27.52 8.41 -11.66
C ALA A 78 28.16 9.32 -12.70
N GLY A 79 28.10 8.93 -13.97
CA GLY A 79 28.62 9.74 -15.06
C GLY A 79 29.39 8.97 -16.11
N PRO A 80 30.24 9.65 -16.89
CA PRO A 80 31.01 9.03 -17.98
C PRO A 80 31.90 7.89 -17.48
N GLY A 81 31.92 6.78 -18.25
CA GLY A 81 32.75 5.62 -17.94
C GLY A 81 32.02 4.50 -17.20
N ILE A 82 30.78 4.70 -16.80
CA ILE A 82 29.93 3.62 -16.23
C ILE A 82 29.15 2.97 -17.38
N THR A 83 29.27 1.65 -17.48
CA THR A 83 28.60 0.88 -18.51
C THR A 83 27.14 0.60 -18.17
N LEU A 84 26.34 0.23 -19.19
CA LEU A 84 24.96 -0.22 -18.98
C LEU A 84 24.91 -1.48 -18.08
N GLU A 85 25.83 -2.42 -18.29
CA GLU A 85 25.90 -3.65 -17.53
C GLU A 85 26.18 -3.39 -16.04
N GLU A 86 27.06 -2.44 -15.71
CA GLU A 86 27.31 -2.02 -14.34
C GLU A 86 26.07 -1.40 -13.68
N ASP A 87 25.26 -0.63 -14.41
CA ASP A 87 23.99 -0.11 -13.88
C ASP A 87 22.96 -1.22 -13.70
N LEU A 88 22.87 -2.16 -14.62
CA LEU A 88 21.95 -3.28 -14.53
C LEU A 88 22.33 -4.25 -13.40
N SER A 89 23.64 -4.48 -13.16
CA SER A 89 24.15 -5.42 -12.14
C SER A 89 23.74 -5.06 -10.70
N ARG A 90 23.50 -3.79 -10.41
CA ARG A 90 23.08 -3.31 -9.08
C ARG A 90 21.57 -3.38 -8.84
N ARG A 91 20.77 -3.77 -9.84
CA ARG A 91 19.32 -3.88 -9.71
C ARG A 91 18.91 -5.04 -8.81
N ASP A 92 17.64 -5.06 -8.45
CA ASP A 92 17.12 -6.07 -7.51
C ASP A 92 16.97 -7.47 -8.16
N LEU A 93 16.25 -7.55 -9.27
CA LEU A 93 15.89 -8.80 -9.93
C LEU A 93 16.29 -8.80 -11.39
N THR A 94 16.68 -9.96 -11.93
CA THR A 94 17.03 -10.15 -13.33
C THR A 94 15.94 -9.68 -14.27
N ILE A 95 14.67 -9.96 -13.95
CA ILE A 95 13.50 -9.51 -14.71
C ILE A 95 13.32 -7.99 -14.76
N ASN A 96 14.01 -7.23 -13.91
CA ASN A 96 14.06 -5.77 -13.88
C ASN A 96 15.40 -5.22 -14.39
N ALA A 97 16.34 -6.11 -14.78
CA ALA A 97 17.67 -5.78 -15.28
C ALA A 97 17.79 -5.98 -16.80
N ILE A 98 16.68 -5.88 -17.52
CA ILE A 98 16.61 -5.89 -18.97
C ILE A 98 16.55 -4.43 -19.44
N ALA A 99 17.32 -4.11 -20.48
CA ALA A 99 17.32 -2.80 -21.14
C ALA A 99 16.92 -2.95 -22.61
N GLU A 100 16.45 -1.84 -23.21
CA GLU A 100 16.12 -1.75 -24.62
C GLU A 100 16.73 -0.49 -25.20
N ASP A 101 17.44 -0.64 -26.32
CA ASP A 101 18.05 0.48 -27.05
C ASP A 101 17.00 1.23 -27.92
N GLU A 102 17.43 2.32 -28.53
CA GLU A 102 16.59 3.16 -29.41
C GLU A 102 16.08 2.44 -30.68
N ASN A 103 16.68 1.29 -31.04
CA ASN A 103 16.28 0.48 -32.17
C ASN A 103 15.34 -0.67 -31.77
N GLY A 104 15.01 -0.79 -30.46
CA GLY A 104 14.19 -1.85 -29.92
C GLY A 104 14.93 -3.16 -29.63
N ASN A 105 16.28 -3.16 -29.67
CA ASN A 105 17.07 -4.34 -29.34
C ASN A 105 17.16 -4.49 -27.82
N LEU A 106 16.89 -5.70 -27.33
CA LEU A 106 17.01 -6.00 -25.90
C LEU A 106 18.48 -6.29 -25.53
N VAL A 107 18.91 -5.70 -24.41
CA VAL A 107 20.20 -5.94 -23.77
C VAL A 107 19.92 -6.59 -22.42
N ASP A 108 20.28 -7.85 -22.28
CA ASP A 108 19.93 -8.69 -21.13
C ASP A 108 21.15 -9.52 -20.67
N PRO A 109 22.13 -8.89 -20.00
CA PRO A 109 23.36 -9.58 -19.59
C PRO A 109 23.15 -10.55 -18.43
N PHE A 110 21.99 -10.52 -17.74
CA PHE A 110 21.71 -11.29 -16.55
C PHE A 110 20.62 -12.37 -16.74
N GLY A 111 20.16 -12.61 -17.97
CA GLY A 111 19.19 -13.67 -18.28
C GLY A 111 17.77 -13.39 -17.78
N GLY A 112 17.38 -12.12 -17.66
CA GLY A 112 16.06 -11.74 -17.19
C GLY A 112 14.93 -12.21 -18.12
N GLN A 113 15.17 -12.37 -19.43
CA GLN A 113 14.19 -12.92 -20.37
C GLN A 113 13.92 -14.41 -20.10
N ASP A 114 14.96 -15.20 -19.79
CA ASP A 114 14.79 -16.60 -19.43
C ASP A 114 14.05 -16.72 -18.10
N ASP A 115 14.42 -15.94 -17.10
CA ASP A 115 13.72 -15.91 -15.80
C ASP A 115 12.24 -15.46 -15.95
N LEU A 116 11.92 -14.55 -16.87
CA LEU A 116 10.53 -14.20 -17.21
C LEU A 116 9.77 -15.38 -17.79
N LYS A 117 10.38 -16.11 -18.73
CA LYS A 117 9.78 -17.28 -19.35
C LYS A 117 9.57 -18.41 -18.35
N ASP A 118 10.55 -18.64 -17.47
CA ASP A 118 10.55 -19.71 -16.46
C ASP A 118 9.79 -19.30 -15.18
N ARG A 119 9.29 -18.06 -15.10
CA ARG A 119 8.56 -17.51 -13.96
C ARG A 119 9.39 -17.51 -12.66
N VAL A 120 10.63 -17.05 -12.73
CA VAL A 120 11.56 -17.03 -11.61
C VAL A 120 11.87 -15.59 -11.18
N LEU A 121 11.80 -15.35 -9.88
CA LEU A 121 12.32 -14.13 -9.23
C LEU A 121 13.74 -14.42 -8.73
N ARG A 122 14.72 -13.99 -9.50
CA ARG A 122 16.15 -14.18 -9.22
C ARG A 122 16.81 -12.83 -8.98
N HIS A 123 17.66 -12.73 -7.95
CA HIS A 123 18.50 -11.54 -7.76
C HIS A 123 19.56 -11.44 -8.86
N VAL A 124 19.95 -10.19 -9.17
CA VAL A 124 20.92 -9.95 -10.27
C VAL A 124 22.35 -10.32 -9.84
N SER A 125 22.75 -9.94 -8.63
CA SER A 125 24.11 -10.11 -8.13
C SER A 125 24.15 -10.06 -6.59
N GLU A 126 25.33 -10.36 -6.00
CA GLU A 126 25.58 -10.24 -4.56
C GLU A 126 25.29 -8.82 -4.00
N ALA A 127 25.31 -7.79 -4.84
CA ALA A 127 24.89 -6.44 -4.45
C ALA A 127 23.44 -6.37 -3.96
N PHE A 128 22.63 -7.40 -4.19
CA PHE A 128 21.28 -7.52 -3.65
C PHE A 128 21.24 -7.39 -2.12
N ARG A 129 22.21 -7.98 -1.40
CA ARG A 129 22.30 -7.93 0.07
C ARG A 129 22.68 -6.56 0.63
N GLU A 130 23.11 -5.63 -0.22
CA GLU A 130 23.51 -4.30 0.23
C GLU A 130 22.34 -3.44 0.69
N ASP A 131 21.14 -3.65 0.11
CA ASP A 131 19.91 -2.95 0.50
C ASP A 131 18.86 -3.95 1.01
N PRO A 132 18.68 -4.10 2.34
CA PRO A 132 17.70 -5.02 2.91
C PRO A 132 16.24 -4.76 2.47
N LEU A 133 15.93 -3.55 1.97
CA LEU A 133 14.61 -3.25 1.40
C LEU A 133 14.26 -4.14 0.21
N ARG A 134 15.25 -4.73 -0.46
CA ARG A 134 15.03 -5.64 -1.59
C ARG A 134 14.26 -6.90 -1.20
N VAL A 135 14.29 -7.30 0.08
CA VAL A 135 13.43 -8.38 0.61
C VAL A 135 11.94 -8.00 0.48
N LEU A 136 11.58 -6.76 0.84
CA LEU A 136 10.21 -6.27 0.67
C LEU A 136 9.85 -6.14 -0.81
N ARG A 137 10.81 -5.74 -1.64
CA ARG A 137 10.61 -5.61 -3.09
C ARG A 137 10.35 -6.97 -3.75
N ILE A 138 11.06 -8.05 -3.37
CA ILE A 138 10.76 -9.42 -3.84
C ILE A 138 9.32 -9.79 -3.47
N ALA A 139 8.92 -9.62 -2.21
CA ALA A 139 7.57 -9.93 -1.77
C ALA A 139 6.51 -9.12 -2.53
N ARG A 140 6.79 -7.84 -2.81
CA ARG A 140 5.92 -6.99 -3.63
C ARG A 140 5.83 -7.47 -5.09
N PHE A 141 6.93 -7.90 -5.69
CA PHE A 141 6.89 -8.46 -7.05
C PHE A 141 6.15 -9.80 -7.09
N LYS A 142 6.29 -10.63 -6.06
CA LYS A 142 5.51 -11.87 -5.93
C LYS A 142 4.01 -11.57 -5.92
N ALA A 143 3.57 -10.57 -5.15
CA ALA A 143 2.18 -10.13 -5.12
C ALA A 143 1.72 -9.46 -6.43
N LYS A 144 2.56 -8.58 -7.02
CA LYS A 144 2.23 -7.90 -8.30
C LYS A 144 2.07 -8.89 -9.46
N LEU A 145 2.86 -9.95 -9.45
CA LEU A 145 2.95 -10.94 -10.53
C LEU A 145 2.27 -12.27 -10.16
N SER A 146 1.41 -12.29 -9.14
CA SER A 146 0.74 -13.49 -8.62
C SER A 146 0.02 -14.28 -9.72
N GLN A 147 -0.66 -13.60 -10.65
CA GLN A 147 -1.35 -14.24 -11.77
C GLN A 147 -0.44 -15.07 -12.71
N PHE A 148 0.87 -14.94 -12.59
CA PHE A 148 1.86 -15.66 -13.40
C PHE A 148 2.57 -16.77 -12.63
N ASP A 149 2.27 -16.99 -11.36
CA ASP A 149 2.83 -18.05 -10.50
C ASP A 149 4.37 -18.03 -10.38
N PHE A 150 4.97 -16.83 -10.34
CA PHE A 150 6.42 -16.71 -10.16
C PHE A 150 6.88 -17.40 -8.87
N ILE A 151 8.00 -18.10 -8.93
CA ILE A 151 8.71 -18.66 -7.77
C ILE A 151 9.96 -17.84 -7.47
N ILE A 152 10.41 -17.86 -6.24
CA ILE A 152 11.71 -17.25 -5.87
C ILE A 152 12.79 -18.32 -6.05
N ALA A 153 13.89 -17.97 -6.75
CA ALA A 153 15.01 -18.89 -6.96
C ALA A 153 15.65 -19.30 -5.63
N ASP A 154 16.13 -20.54 -5.54
CA ASP A 154 16.72 -21.09 -4.30
C ASP A 154 17.92 -20.28 -3.81
N GLU A 155 18.81 -19.85 -4.72
CA GLU A 155 19.94 -18.99 -4.41
C GLU A 155 19.50 -17.61 -3.91
N THR A 156 18.35 -17.10 -4.38
CA THR A 156 17.77 -15.83 -3.90
C THR A 156 17.14 -16.01 -2.53
N ASN A 157 16.45 -17.14 -2.28
CA ASN A 157 15.95 -17.49 -0.96
C ASN A 157 17.11 -17.58 0.06
N ASN A 158 18.22 -18.22 -0.30
CA ASN A 158 19.40 -18.31 0.57
C ASN A 158 19.97 -16.93 0.90
N LEU A 159 20.06 -16.04 -0.10
CA LEU A 159 20.57 -14.69 0.10
C LEU A 159 19.61 -13.84 0.97
N VAL A 160 18.29 -13.98 0.76
CA VAL A 160 17.28 -13.36 1.63
C VAL A 160 17.39 -13.87 3.05
N GLN A 161 17.59 -15.19 3.27
CA GLN A 161 17.75 -15.72 4.61
C GLN A 161 18.98 -15.14 5.32
N MET A 162 20.10 -14.95 4.62
CA MET A 162 21.28 -14.27 5.19
C MET A 162 20.97 -12.83 5.64
N ILE A 163 20.13 -12.09 4.88
CA ILE A 163 19.70 -10.75 5.26
C ILE A 163 18.80 -10.80 6.50
N VAL A 164 17.85 -11.75 6.54
CA VAL A 164 16.95 -11.95 7.69
C VAL A 164 17.76 -12.27 8.96
N ASP A 165 18.72 -13.20 8.85
CA ASP A 165 19.53 -13.64 9.98
C ASP A 165 20.48 -12.54 10.50
N SER A 166 20.86 -11.59 9.64
CA SER A 166 21.68 -10.43 10.07
C SER A 166 20.91 -9.46 10.98
N GLY A 167 19.56 -9.51 10.98
CA GLY A 167 18.71 -8.58 11.72
C GLY A 167 18.61 -7.19 11.11
N GLU A 168 19.21 -6.93 9.94
CA GLU A 168 19.21 -5.62 9.29
C GLU A 168 17.81 -5.14 8.88
N LEU A 169 16.83 -6.04 8.73
CA LEU A 169 15.44 -5.67 8.40
C LEU A 169 14.78 -4.79 9.47
N SER A 170 15.15 -4.97 10.75
CA SER A 170 14.62 -4.16 11.86
C SER A 170 15.11 -2.70 11.83
N SER A 171 16.16 -2.41 11.06
CA SER A 171 16.76 -1.06 10.91
C SER A 171 16.35 -0.35 9.63
N LEU A 172 15.40 -0.91 8.87
CA LEU A 172 14.88 -0.26 7.65
C LEU A 172 14.27 1.11 7.96
N VAL A 173 14.49 2.05 7.04
CA VAL A 173 13.88 3.38 7.14
C VAL A 173 12.35 3.26 7.05
N PRO A 174 11.62 3.74 8.08
CA PRO A 174 10.17 3.58 8.17
C PRO A 174 9.41 3.99 6.92
N GLU A 175 9.73 5.14 6.36
CA GLU A 175 9.06 5.71 5.19
C GLU A 175 9.30 4.85 3.93
N ARG A 176 10.49 4.24 3.78
CA ARG A 176 10.78 3.33 2.67
C ARG A 176 10.02 2.02 2.81
N THR A 177 9.93 1.50 4.03
CA THR A 177 9.17 0.29 4.36
C THR A 177 7.69 0.50 4.06
N TRP A 178 7.12 1.62 4.51
CA TRP A 178 5.74 1.96 4.22
C TRP A 178 5.47 2.14 2.72
N LEU A 179 6.37 2.80 2.00
CA LEU A 179 6.21 3.00 0.55
C LEU A 179 6.10 1.69 -0.23
N GLU A 180 6.88 0.65 0.14
CA GLU A 180 6.75 -0.68 -0.48
C GLU A 180 5.43 -1.35 -0.09
N THR A 181 5.00 -1.21 1.18
CA THR A 181 3.70 -1.69 1.66
C THR A 181 2.54 -1.01 0.94
N GLU A 182 2.58 0.31 0.82
CA GLU A 182 1.56 1.11 0.14
C GLU A 182 1.43 0.73 -1.35
N LYS A 183 2.58 0.54 -2.02
CA LYS A 183 2.59 0.09 -3.42
C LYS A 183 1.90 -1.26 -3.60
N VAL A 184 2.11 -2.19 -2.66
CA VAL A 184 1.50 -3.51 -2.77
C VAL A 184 0.00 -3.49 -2.54
N LEU A 185 -0.53 -2.57 -1.74
CA LEU A 185 -1.97 -2.43 -1.53
C LEU A 185 -2.75 -2.08 -2.83
N LYS A 186 -2.05 -1.71 -3.91
CA LYS A 186 -2.62 -1.57 -5.27
C LYS A 186 -2.75 -2.91 -6.00
N ALA A 187 -2.00 -3.92 -5.62
CA ALA A 187 -2.03 -5.22 -6.27
C ALA A 187 -3.35 -5.96 -5.99
N GLN A 188 -3.82 -6.73 -6.96
CA GLN A 188 -5.02 -7.55 -6.81
C GLN A 188 -4.86 -8.59 -5.70
N ASP A 189 -3.68 -9.19 -5.58
CA ASP A 189 -3.37 -10.19 -4.56
C ASP A 189 -2.37 -9.64 -3.54
N PHE A 190 -2.70 -8.48 -2.94
CA PHE A 190 -1.81 -7.80 -1.98
C PHE A 190 -1.49 -8.66 -0.75
N ASN A 191 -2.34 -9.61 -0.40
CA ASN A 191 -2.12 -10.58 0.67
C ASN A 191 -0.88 -11.44 0.43
N GLU A 192 -0.54 -11.76 -0.83
CA GLU A 192 0.64 -12.54 -1.20
C GLU A 192 1.95 -11.88 -0.74
N TYR A 193 1.97 -10.58 -0.62
CA TYR A 193 3.11 -9.86 -0.05
C TYR A 193 3.40 -10.27 1.40
N PHE A 194 2.36 -10.27 2.24
CA PHE A 194 2.50 -10.65 3.65
C PHE A 194 2.82 -12.13 3.79
N ILE A 195 2.16 -12.99 3.03
CA ILE A 195 2.41 -14.44 2.99
C ILE A 195 3.86 -14.71 2.56
N THR A 196 4.35 -14.03 1.55
CA THR A 196 5.74 -14.16 1.09
C THR A 196 6.73 -13.74 2.18
N LEU A 197 6.50 -12.62 2.88
CA LEU A 197 7.37 -12.18 3.98
C LEU A 197 7.36 -13.17 5.16
N ILE A 198 6.22 -13.82 5.45
CA ILE A 198 6.12 -14.88 6.45
C ILE A 198 6.95 -16.07 6.03
N ASN A 199 6.81 -16.56 4.80
CA ASN A 199 7.54 -17.70 4.26
C ASN A 199 9.06 -17.45 4.19
N LEU A 200 9.48 -16.19 4.04
CA LEU A 200 10.87 -15.76 4.08
C LEU A 200 11.39 -15.48 5.51
N ASN A 201 10.60 -15.73 6.55
CA ASN A 201 10.92 -15.41 7.97
C ASN A 201 11.22 -13.91 8.22
N ALA A 202 10.81 -13.02 7.31
CA ALA A 202 11.08 -11.58 7.37
C ALA A 202 9.96 -10.80 8.08
N PHE A 203 8.74 -11.33 8.09
CA PHE A 203 7.53 -10.62 8.51
C PHE A 203 7.63 -10.03 9.91
N ASN A 204 8.08 -10.81 10.90
CA ASN A 204 8.11 -10.38 12.30
C ASN A 204 9.11 -9.25 12.59
N GLN A 205 10.17 -9.15 11.80
CA GLN A 205 11.14 -8.04 11.92
C GLN A 205 10.58 -6.75 11.33
N ILE A 206 9.75 -6.86 10.27
CA ILE A 206 9.20 -5.71 9.54
C ILE A 206 7.91 -5.23 10.21
N TYR A 207 7.07 -6.16 10.69
CA TYR A 207 5.75 -5.89 11.29
C TYR A 207 5.65 -6.44 12.72
N PRO A 208 6.46 -5.96 13.68
CA PRO A 208 6.48 -6.51 15.05
C PRO A 208 5.14 -6.39 15.77
N ASN A 209 4.29 -5.43 15.37
CA ASN A 209 2.94 -5.24 15.91
C ASN A 209 1.91 -6.25 15.40
N LEU A 210 2.27 -7.04 14.38
CA LEU A 210 1.44 -8.07 13.75
C LEU A 210 2.13 -9.45 13.79
N LYS A 211 3.14 -9.63 14.63
CA LYS A 211 4.03 -10.82 14.68
C LYS A 211 3.33 -12.15 14.95
N ASP A 212 2.12 -12.11 15.51
CA ASP A 212 1.28 -13.26 15.83
C ASP A 212 0.41 -13.73 14.65
N LEU A 213 0.50 -13.03 13.50
CA LEU A 213 -0.25 -13.37 12.30
C LEU A 213 0.55 -14.30 11.39
N ASP A 214 -0.17 -15.25 10.81
CA ASP A 214 0.37 -16.27 9.91
C ASP A 214 -0.21 -16.15 8.48
N SER A 215 0.24 -17.00 7.58
CA SER A 215 -0.25 -17.05 6.20
C SER A 215 -1.73 -17.41 6.11
N VAL A 216 -2.27 -18.18 7.06
CA VAL A 216 -3.70 -18.52 7.11
C VAL A 216 -4.52 -17.28 7.41
N PHE A 217 -4.03 -16.40 8.31
CA PHE A 217 -4.68 -15.12 8.58
C PHE A 217 -4.79 -14.26 7.32
N PHE A 218 -3.71 -14.12 6.54
CA PHE A 218 -3.71 -13.33 5.32
C PHE A 218 -4.46 -13.98 4.15
N SER A 219 -4.84 -15.24 4.28
CA SER A 219 -5.68 -15.99 3.32
C SER A 219 -7.16 -16.00 3.69
N ASN A 220 -7.59 -15.26 4.72
CA ASN A 220 -9.00 -15.22 5.10
C ASN A 220 -9.87 -14.49 4.07
N HIS A 221 -11.14 -14.82 4.02
CA HIS A 221 -12.07 -14.33 3.00
C HIS A 221 -12.24 -12.80 2.98
N ILE A 222 -12.19 -12.11 4.14
CA ILE A 222 -12.34 -10.65 4.23
C ILE A 222 -11.19 -9.95 3.47
N ILE A 223 -9.95 -10.40 3.69
CA ILE A 223 -8.77 -9.85 3.01
C ILE A 223 -8.84 -10.17 1.52
N LEU A 224 -9.11 -11.43 1.14
CA LEU A 224 -9.20 -11.85 -0.25
C LEU A 224 -10.31 -11.12 -1.02
N GLU A 225 -11.50 -10.96 -0.42
CA GLU A 225 -12.59 -10.22 -1.05
C GLU A 225 -12.27 -8.72 -1.19
N SER A 226 -11.57 -8.11 -0.22
CA SER A 226 -11.12 -6.72 -0.35
C SER A 226 -10.13 -6.53 -1.49
N ALA A 227 -9.30 -7.54 -1.77
CA ALA A 227 -8.37 -7.56 -2.87
C ALA A 227 -9.07 -7.70 -4.23
N ARG A 228 -10.04 -8.61 -4.35
CA ARG A 228 -10.79 -8.87 -5.59
C ARG A 228 -11.70 -7.72 -6.01
N LYS A 229 -12.29 -7.03 -5.03
CA LYS A 229 -13.07 -5.82 -5.28
C LYS A 229 -12.11 -4.66 -5.43
N ASP A 230 -12.12 -3.92 -6.50
CA ASP A 230 -11.21 -2.78 -6.75
C ASP A 230 -11.44 -1.63 -5.74
N TYR A 231 -11.15 -1.93 -4.47
CA TYR A 231 -11.26 -1.01 -3.35
C TYR A 231 -9.98 -0.17 -3.20
N SER A 232 -10.13 1.01 -2.61
CA SER A 232 -8.99 1.87 -2.30
C SER A 232 -7.99 1.18 -1.36
N GLN A 233 -6.74 1.66 -1.39
CA GLN A 233 -5.67 1.13 -0.53
C GLN A 233 -6.02 1.22 0.96
N GLU A 234 -6.74 2.28 1.38
CA GLU A 234 -7.19 2.44 2.77
C GLU A 234 -8.18 1.35 3.18
N ILE A 235 -9.11 0.95 2.28
CA ILE A 235 -10.06 -0.13 2.56
C ILE A 235 -9.33 -1.48 2.62
N ARG A 236 -8.40 -1.74 1.68
CA ARG A 236 -7.60 -2.97 1.67
C ARG A 236 -6.72 -3.08 2.92
N PHE A 237 -6.06 -2.00 3.32
CA PHE A 237 -5.33 -1.94 4.58
C PHE A 237 -6.25 -2.17 5.79
N SER A 238 -7.42 -1.53 5.79
CA SER A 238 -8.40 -1.67 6.88
C SER A 238 -9.00 -3.06 6.98
N SER A 239 -9.04 -3.84 5.89
CA SER A 239 -9.52 -5.22 5.92
C SER A 239 -8.66 -6.14 6.80
N ILE A 240 -7.35 -5.85 6.92
CA ILE A 240 -6.45 -6.55 7.84
C ILE A 240 -6.91 -6.35 9.29
N PHE A 241 -7.17 -5.11 9.68
CA PHE A 241 -7.63 -4.79 11.04
C PHE A 241 -9.06 -5.25 11.29
N TYR A 242 -9.93 -5.20 10.29
CA TYR A 242 -11.28 -5.77 10.38
C TYR A 242 -11.23 -7.28 10.63
N SER A 243 -10.34 -7.99 9.94
CA SER A 243 -10.12 -9.43 10.17
C SER A 243 -9.63 -9.72 11.58
N LEU A 244 -8.77 -8.87 12.15
CA LEU A 244 -8.35 -8.97 13.56
C LEU A 244 -9.52 -8.76 14.52
N MET A 245 -10.37 -7.76 14.28
CA MET A 245 -11.58 -7.51 15.09
C MET A 245 -12.53 -8.72 15.05
N ARG A 246 -12.73 -9.33 13.88
CA ARG A 246 -13.57 -10.54 13.70
C ARG A 246 -12.98 -11.77 14.36
N ARG A 247 -11.66 -11.82 14.55
CA ARG A 247 -10.97 -12.85 15.34
C ARG A 247 -11.11 -12.61 16.86
N GLY A 248 -11.64 -11.46 17.28
CA GLY A 248 -11.85 -11.11 18.68
C GLY A 248 -10.70 -10.35 19.33
N GLU A 249 -9.74 -9.87 18.55
CA GLU A 249 -8.65 -9.03 19.05
C GLU A 249 -9.19 -7.69 19.58
N LYS A 250 -8.70 -7.28 20.76
CA LYS A 250 -9.18 -6.07 21.44
C LYS A 250 -8.19 -4.90 21.43
N ASP A 251 -6.93 -5.17 21.11
CA ASP A 251 -5.84 -4.20 21.15
C ASP A 251 -5.61 -3.46 19.81
N ILE A 252 -6.64 -3.41 18.97
CA ILE A 252 -6.59 -2.84 17.61
C ILE A 252 -6.01 -1.43 17.58
N LYS A 253 -6.48 -0.57 18.49
CA LYS A 253 -5.99 0.81 18.57
C LYS A 253 -4.49 0.87 18.86
N TYR A 254 -4.03 0.09 19.83
CA TYR A 254 -2.61 0.03 20.19
C TYR A 254 -1.76 -0.49 19.04
N ARG A 255 -2.17 -1.60 18.39
CA ARG A 255 -1.44 -2.17 17.23
C ARG A 255 -1.33 -1.15 16.11
N LEU A 256 -2.40 -0.44 15.81
CA LEU A 256 -2.46 0.52 14.72
C LEU A 256 -1.62 1.78 15.00
N GLU A 257 -1.68 2.32 16.22
CA GLU A 257 -0.91 3.49 16.66
C GLU A 257 0.58 3.16 16.67
N SER A 258 0.96 2.04 17.28
CA SER A 258 2.35 1.58 17.31
C SER A 258 2.89 1.27 15.90
N MET A 259 2.07 0.68 15.02
CA MET A 259 2.45 0.46 13.62
C MET A 259 2.68 1.80 12.89
N GLN A 260 1.84 2.81 13.14
CA GLN A 260 2.02 4.15 12.56
C GLN A 260 3.31 4.81 13.04
N GLU A 261 3.65 4.71 14.30
CA GLU A 261 4.92 5.22 14.86
C GLU A 261 6.13 4.55 14.20
N ASN A 262 6.06 3.22 13.99
CA ASN A 262 7.15 2.43 13.42
C ASN A 262 7.28 2.59 11.89
N MET A 263 6.22 2.93 11.17
CA MET A 263 6.20 2.97 9.70
C MET A 263 5.92 4.36 9.13
N ARG A 264 5.49 5.31 9.98
CA ARG A 264 5.21 6.71 9.62
C ARG A 264 4.24 6.90 8.45
N PHE A 265 3.23 6.03 8.36
CA PHE A 265 2.20 6.18 7.34
C PHE A 265 1.21 7.31 7.63
N ALA A 266 0.54 7.79 6.59
CA ALA A 266 -0.39 8.91 6.66
C ALA A 266 -1.66 8.57 7.46
N ASN A 267 -2.28 9.59 8.08
CA ASN A 267 -3.46 9.42 8.94
C ASN A 267 -4.70 8.84 8.24
N ASN A 268 -4.81 8.96 6.92
CA ASN A 268 -5.91 8.38 6.14
C ASN A 268 -5.99 6.85 6.32
N TYR A 269 -4.85 6.16 6.44
CA TYR A 269 -4.82 4.71 6.69
C TYR A 269 -5.26 4.33 8.10
N LYS A 270 -5.06 5.21 9.09
CA LYS A 270 -5.48 4.96 10.48
C LYS A 270 -6.95 5.23 10.74
N ARG A 271 -7.54 6.18 10.01
CA ARG A 271 -8.88 6.70 10.27
C ARG A 271 -9.95 5.62 10.20
N LEU A 272 -9.99 4.87 9.10
CA LEU A 272 -11.04 3.90 8.85
C LEU A 272 -11.03 2.69 9.82
N PRO A 273 -9.86 2.05 10.11
CA PRO A 273 -9.82 1.00 11.14
C PRO A 273 -10.23 1.49 12.52
N LEU A 274 -9.86 2.71 12.94
CA LEU A 274 -10.26 3.25 14.25
C LEU A 274 -11.76 3.53 14.31
N MET A 275 -12.35 4.10 13.25
CA MET A 275 -13.80 4.30 13.19
C MET A 275 -14.53 2.97 13.30
N LEU A 276 -14.09 1.95 12.58
CA LEU A 276 -14.68 0.63 12.64
C LEU A 276 -14.54 0.00 14.04
N ASN A 277 -13.35 0.08 14.63
CA ASN A 277 -13.11 -0.42 16.00
C ASN A 277 -14.06 0.20 17.03
N ASN A 278 -14.38 1.48 16.88
CA ASN A 278 -15.27 2.19 17.81
C ASN A 278 -16.76 1.92 17.55
N SER A 279 -17.13 1.48 16.36
CA SER A 279 -18.53 1.30 15.94
C SER A 279 -18.96 -0.14 15.73
N LEU A 280 -18.01 -1.09 15.64
CA LEU A 280 -18.28 -2.47 15.22
C LEU A 280 -19.32 -3.15 16.12
N SER A 281 -19.24 -2.97 17.44
CA SER A 281 -20.20 -3.52 18.38
C SER A 281 -21.64 -3.03 18.14
N LEU A 282 -21.79 -1.77 17.69
CA LEU A 282 -23.08 -1.23 17.32
C LEU A 282 -23.62 -1.88 16.02
N PHE A 283 -22.75 -2.16 15.05
CA PHE A 283 -23.16 -2.88 13.85
C PHE A 283 -23.50 -4.34 14.10
N ASP A 284 -22.88 -4.98 15.10
CA ASP A 284 -23.12 -6.38 15.46
C ASP A 284 -24.39 -6.61 16.31
N GLU A 285 -25.02 -5.56 16.86
CA GLU A 285 -26.29 -5.68 17.57
C GLU A 285 -27.39 -6.28 16.69
N ASP A 286 -28.27 -7.08 17.28
CA ASP A 286 -29.39 -7.72 16.59
C ASP A 286 -30.28 -6.69 15.88
N ILE A 287 -30.83 -7.05 14.73
CA ILE A 287 -31.70 -6.17 13.92
C ILE A 287 -32.95 -5.72 14.70
N SER A 288 -33.46 -6.53 15.64
CA SER A 288 -34.59 -6.16 16.50
C SER A 288 -34.31 -4.96 17.40
N LYS A 289 -33.04 -4.67 17.68
CA LYS A 289 -32.60 -3.50 18.47
C LYS A 289 -32.24 -2.29 17.57
N PHE A 290 -32.37 -2.42 16.26
CA PHE A 290 -31.93 -1.43 15.29
C PHE A 290 -32.92 -0.28 15.13
N ASN A 291 -33.33 0.32 16.27
CA ASN A 291 -34.22 1.48 16.36
C ASN A 291 -33.52 2.79 15.98
N ALA A 292 -34.27 3.88 15.92
CA ALA A 292 -33.75 5.19 15.50
C ALA A 292 -32.60 5.70 16.39
N ASP A 293 -32.62 5.45 17.71
CA ASP A 293 -31.53 5.89 18.60
C ASP A 293 -30.25 5.09 18.31
N HIS A 294 -30.36 3.80 18.08
CA HIS A 294 -29.23 2.96 17.69
C HIS A 294 -28.65 3.36 16.33
N GLN A 295 -29.52 3.63 15.35
CA GLN A 295 -29.09 4.10 14.02
C GLN A 295 -28.34 5.43 14.11
N LEU A 296 -28.86 6.39 14.88
CA LEU A 296 -28.21 7.68 15.11
C LEU A 296 -26.89 7.52 15.83
N ALA A 297 -26.78 6.61 16.83
CA ALA A 297 -25.54 6.31 17.52
C ALA A 297 -24.45 5.80 16.58
N ILE A 298 -24.79 4.91 15.62
CA ILE A 298 -23.85 4.46 14.58
C ILE A 298 -23.41 5.65 13.72
N ILE A 299 -24.36 6.43 13.19
CA ILE A 299 -24.10 7.58 12.32
C ILE A 299 -23.16 8.59 13.01
N GLU A 300 -23.37 8.85 14.29
CA GLU A 300 -22.54 9.74 15.12
C GLU A 300 -21.14 9.14 15.37
N SER A 301 -21.05 7.84 15.71
CA SER A 301 -19.78 7.15 16.02
C SER A 301 -18.78 7.14 14.85
N ILE A 302 -19.29 7.16 13.62
CA ILE A 302 -18.48 7.20 12.40
C ILE A 302 -18.40 8.60 11.78
N ASP A 303 -18.90 9.64 12.48
CA ASP A 303 -18.95 11.03 11.97
C ASP A 303 -19.59 11.18 10.58
N ALA A 304 -20.59 10.36 10.27
CA ALA A 304 -21.18 10.32 8.93
C ALA A 304 -22.02 11.58 8.59
N ILE A 305 -22.46 12.34 9.59
CA ILE A 305 -23.22 13.57 9.36
C ILE A 305 -22.35 14.62 8.67
N ARG A 306 -21.09 14.77 9.11
CA ARG A 306 -20.13 15.70 8.51
C ARG A 306 -19.48 15.10 7.26
N ASN A 307 -19.18 13.81 7.31
CA ASN A 307 -18.45 13.06 6.30
C ASN A 307 -19.25 11.84 5.86
N PRO A 308 -20.27 12.00 4.97
CA PRO A 308 -21.15 10.90 4.55
C PRO A 308 -20.43 9.72 3.92
N GLU A 309 -19.28 9.97 3.29
CA GLU A 309 -18.43 8.94 2.70
C GLU A 309 -17.90 7.92 3.73
N ASN A 310 -17.87 8.26 5.02
CA ASN A 310 -17.48 7.33 6.08
C ASN A 310 -18.43 6.12 6.15
N LEU A 311 -19.74 6.35 5.99
CA LEU A 311 -20.71 5.27 5.96
C LEU A 311 -20.49 4.37 4.74
N ASP A 312 -20.17 4.92 3.58
CA ASP A 312 -19.89 4.10 2.39
C ASP A 312 -18.60 3.28 2.53
N GLN A 313 -17.54 3.86 3.11
CA GLN A 313 -16.28 3.15 3.35
C GLN A 313 -16.44 2.01 4.37
N ILE A 314 -17.11 2.28 5.50
CA ILE A 314 -17.41 1.25 6.51
C ILE A 314 -18.33 0.19 5.94
N SER A 315 -19.37 0.56 5.18
CA SER A 315 -20.25 -0.38 4.52
C SER A 315 -19.49 -1.36 3.62
N LYS A 316 -18.53 -0.87 2.84
CA LYS A 316 -17.68 -1.71 1.99
C LYS A 316 -16.90 -2.75 2.81
N LEU A 317 -16.36 -2.36 3.97
CA LEU A 317 -15.64 -3.28 4.86
C LEU A 317 -16.56 -4.32 5.50
N ILE A 318 -17.66 -3.88 6.12
CA ILE A 318 -18.56 -4.75 6.85
C ILE A 318 -19.23 -5.77 5.91
N MET A 319 -19.56 -5.35 4.68
CA MET A 319 -20.12 -6.24 3.67
C MET A 319 -19.16 -7.32 3.14
N LEU A 320 -17.86 -7.25 3.46
CA LEU A 320 -16.92 -8.33 3.17
C LEU A 320 -17.18 -9.59 4.01
N ASP A 321 -17.85 -9.46 5.13
CA ASP A 321 -18.17 -10.58 6.05
C ASP A 321 -19.40 -11.38 5.63
N HIS A 322 -20.04 -11.06 4.47
CA HIS A 322 -21.17 -11.77 3.87
C HIS A 322 -22.38 -12.02 4.79
N SER A 323 -22.54 -11.26 5.87
CA SER A 323 -23.72 -11.33 6.73
C SER A 323 -24.92 -10.66 6.04
N SER A 324 -26.02 -11.39 5.86
CA SER A 324 -27.25 -10.88 5.25
C SER A 324 -27.83 -9.68 5.99
N ASP A 325 -27.69 -9.64 7.32
CA ASP A 325 -28.19 -8.57 8.18
C ASP A 325 -27.53 -7.21 7.89
N PHE A 326 -26.26 -7.21 7.51
CA PHE A 326 -25.54 -5.96 7.22
C PHE A 326 -26.12 -5.23 6.01
N THR A 327 -26.56 -5.94 4.97
CA THR A 327 -27.15 -5.32 3.80
C THR A 327 -28.41 -4.52 4.17
N GLN A 328 -29.28 -5.09 5.01
CA GLN A 328 -30.49 -4.43 5.47
C GLN A 328 -30.17 -3.25 6.39
N LYS A 329 -29.27 -3.43 7.36
CA LYS A 329 -28.83 -2.36 8.28
C LYS A 329 -28.24 -1.18 7.53
N ILE A 330 -27.38 -1.42 6.54
CA ILE A 330 -26.76 -0.36 5.73
C ILE A 330 -27.82 0.40 4.92
N ALA A 331 -28.79 -0.28 4.33
CA ALA A 331 -29.90 0.38 3.60
C ALA A 331 -30.69 1.33 4.51
N VAL A 332 -31.01 0.88 5.73
CA VAL A 332 -31.68 1.71 6.73
C VAL A 332 -30.80 2.87 7.18
N LEU A 333 -29.53 2.64 7.47
CA LEU A 333 -28.59 3.71 7.89
C LEU A 333 -28.42 4.79 6.82
N LYS A 334 -28.40 4.45 5.55
CA LYS A 334 -28.33 5.42 4.46
C LYS A 334 -29.55 6.35 4.44
N LYS A 335 -30.76 5.80 4.66
CA LYS A 335 -31.99 6.60 4.79
C LYS A 335 -31.92 7.50 6.03
N SER A 336 -31.59 6.94 7.18
CA SER A 336 -31.49 7.66 8.47
C SER A 336 -30.43 8.76 8.43
N LEU A 337 -29.32 8.56 7.71
CA LEU A 337 -28.30 9.58 7.51
C LEU A 337 -28.86 10.79 6.74
N ILE A 338 -29.68 10.56 5.71
CA ILE A 338 -30.31 11.65 4.94
C ILE A 338 -31.24 12.43 5.87
N ASP A 339 -32.08 11.75 6.67
CA ASP A 339 -33.01 12.38 7.59
C ASP A 339 -32.26 13.18 8.67
N ALA A 340 -31.21 12.61 9.27
CA ALA A 340 -30.40 13.28 10.29
C ALA A 340 -29.63 14.48 9.74
N LYS A 341 -29.14 14.41 8.48
CA LYS A 341 -28.35 15.46 7.84
C LYS A 341 -29.18 16.71 7.50
N ASN A 342 -30.49 16.54 7.25
CA ASN A 342 -31.40 17.65 6.99
C ASN A 342 -31.64 18.52 8.26
N ILE A 343 -31.32 18.01 9.44
CA ILE A 343 -31.45 18.74 10.71
C ILE A 343 -30.15 19.49 11.00
N THR A 344 -30.21 20.81 10.92
CA THR A 344 -29.10 21.74 11.16
C THR A 344 -29.43 22.72 12.29
N ILE A 345 -28.50 23.59 12.69
CA ILE A 345 -28.69 24.62 13.68
C ILE A 345 -29.83 25.59 13.31
N ASN A 346 -30.08 25.81 12.02
CA ASN A 346 -31.15 26.65 11.52
C ASN A 346 -32.56 26.13 11.85
N ASN A 347 -32.68 24.88 12.30
CA ASN A 347 -33.93 24.28 12.77
C ASN A 347 -34.23 24.59 14.26
N LEU A 348 -33.35 25.38 14.90
CA LEU A 348 -33.49 25.80 16.30
C LEU A 348 -33.91 27.28 16.39
N ASP A 349 -34.73 27.57 17.38
CA ASP A 349 -35.00 28.94 17.79
C ASP A 349 -33.84 29.38 18.71
N GLU A 350 -32.82 30.04 18.15
CA GLU A 350 -31.50 30.25 18.74
C GLU A 350 -31.46 31.22 19.91
N SER A 351 -32.53 31.87 20.26
CA SER A 351 -32.46 33.08 21.12
C SER A 351 -32.09 32.81 22.58
N LYS A 352 -31.90 31.53 23.05
CA LYS A 352 -31.75 31.22 24.47
C LYS A 352 -30.91 30.00 24.87
N LEU A 353 -30.18 29.31 23.97
CA LEU A 353 -29.54 28.03 24.31
C LEU A 353 -28.02 28.15 24.41
N ALA A 354 -27.41 27.52 25.43
CA ALA A 354 -25.96 27.35 25.60
C ALA A 354 -25.46 26.22 24.67
N GLY A 355 -24.17 26.21 24.30
CA GLY A 355 -23.61 25.28 23.32
C GLY A 355 -23.94 23.79 23.54
N ASN A 356 -23.88 23.30 24.77
CA ASN A 356 -24.24 21.92 25.11
C ASN A 356 -25.73 21.59 24.95
N GLU A 357 -26.60 22.58 25.22
CA GLU A 357 -28.06 22.47 25.03
C GLU A 357 -28.42 22.44 23.54
N ILE A 358 -27.71 23.22 22.72
CA ILE A 358 -27.84 23.20 21.26
C ILE A 358 -27.55 21.80 20.70
N ALA A 359 -26.41 21.20 21.10
CA ALA A 359 -26.03 19.87 20.68
C ALA A 359 -27.07 18.79 21.04
N LYS A 360 -27.57 18.86 22.30
CA LYS A 360 -28.62 17.96 22.79
C LYS A 360 -29.91 18.12 22.00
N ARG A 361 -30.32 19.35 21.73
CA ARG A 361 -31.57 19.64 21.02
C ARG A 361 -31.50 19.20 19.52
N ILE A 362 -30.35 19.43 18.89
CA ILE A 362 -30.12 18.94 17.51
C ILE A 362 -30.22 17.41 17.49
N ARG A 363 -29.59 16.71 18.46
CA ARG A 363 -29.68 15.23 18.53
C ARG A 363 -31.12 14.75 18.73
N GLU A 364 -31.92 15.40 19.57
CA GLU A 364 -33.35 15.09 19.74
C GLU A 364 -34.13 15.28 18.45
N LEU A 365 -33.88 16.36 17.70
CA LEU A 365 -34.57 16.62 16.43
C LEU A 365 -34.18 15.60 15.36
N ARG A 366 -32.89 15.21 15.27
CA ARG A 366 -32.42 14.15 14.39
C ARG A 366 -33.08 12.82 14.69
N LEU A 367 -33.17 12.46 15.99
CA LEU A 367 -33.84 11.25 16.42
C LEU A 367 -35.31 11.24 15.98
N LYS A 368 -36.06 12.35 16.17
CA LYS A 368 -37.44 12.47 15.71
C LYS A 368 -37.55 12.36 14.20
N ALA A 369 -36.65 12.97 13.44
CA ALA A 369 -36.66 12.89 11.97
C ALA A 369 -36.49 11.45 11.48
N ILE A 370 -35.58 10.68 12.10
CA ILE A 370 -35.38 9.25 11.78
C ILE A 370 -36.62 8.45 12.16
N GLN A 371 -37.23 8.69 13.33
CA GLN A 371 -38.42 7.98 13.78
C GLN A 371 -39.64 8.20 12.88
N SER A 372 -39.80 9.42 12.36
CA SER A 372 -40.96 9.81 11.54
C SER A 372 -40.96 9.16 10.15
N ASN A 373 -39.82 8.62 9.70
CA ASN A 373 -39.63 8.05 8.37
C ASN A 373 -39.43 6.52 8.40
N GLN A 374 -39.55 5.87 9.57
CA GLN A 374 -39.58 4.41 9.73
C GLN A 374 -40.98 3.86 9.51
#